data_df8fc6a5369b5c3d4d7270bf3a63a90f
#
_entry.id   df8fc6a5369b5c3d4d7270bf3a63a90f
#
_cell.length_a   1.000
_cell.length_b   1.000
_cell.length_c   1.000
_cell.angle_alpha   90.00
_cell.angle_beta   90.00
_cell.angle_gamma   90.00
#
_symmetry.space_group_name_H-M   'P 1'
#
loop_
_entity.id
_entity.type
_entity.pdbx_description
1 polymer ?
#
loop_
_entity_poly.entity_id
_entity_poly.type
_entity_poly.pdbx_seq_one_letter_code
_entity_poly.pdbx_strand_id
1 'polypeptide(L)'
;NYDPRAEQLIDDFKDSAHPLTIAISVDMLDTGIDVPEVVNLVFAKPIKSHVKFWQMIGRGTRLCKNLFGLGKDKKSFYIFDHWQNFEYFNQRYDEAEPKQSKPLMQRVFEARIDLAETALNNQVLNVFEFTTEWINKAICSLEETSISVREKWREKRSVEKPEVLRQFAPTTVDILRTQIAGLMQWVNIRGEGHAYHFDLLISNTQIETIKDSGLLDDFKGKIINLITQLPMHLNPVREKSEVIKKVKSNDFWTSVDAVKLEEIRKELRGIIKYIPK
;
A
#
# COMPACT_ATOMS: atom_id res chain seq x y z
N ASN A 1 10.94 -9.44 -26.61
CA ASN A 1 11.34 -9.58 -28.01
C ASN A 1 10.42 -8.70 -28.84
N TYR A 2 10.96 -7.61 -29.33
CA TYR A 2 10.24 -6.67 -30.20
C TYR A 2 10.32 -7.21 -31.62
N ASP A 3 9.20 -7.76 -32.14
CA ASP A 3 9.10 -8.07 -33.57
C ASP A 3 8.76 -6.76 -34.30
N PRO A 4 9.55 -6.32 -35.30
CA PRO A 4 9.26 -5.09 -36.07
C PRO A 4 7.90 -5.11 -36.75
N ARG A 5 7.31 -6.30 -36.95
CA ARG A 5 5.99 -6.46 -37.57
C ARG A 5 4.84 -6.48 -36.56
N ALA A 6 5.14 -6.36 -35.25
CA ALA A 6 4.12 -6.49 -34.22
C ALA A 6 3.03 -5.42 -34.31
N GLU A 7 3.39 -4.19 -34.67
CA GLU A 7 2.43 -3.10 -34.86
C GLU A 7 1.52 -3.37 -36.06
N GLN A 8 2.08 -3.83 -37.17
CA GLN A 8 1.30 -4.19 -38.35
C GLN A 8 0.35 -5.36 -38.07
N LEU A 9 0.80 -6.40 -37.35
CA LEU A 9 -0.05 -7.54 -36.98
C LEU A 9 -1.19 -7.12 -36.04
N ILE A 10 -0.97 -6.12 -35.18
CA ILE A 10 -2.02 -5.54 -34.33
C ILE A 10 -3.05 -4.79 -35.20
N ASP A 11 -2.61 -4.02 -36.18
CA ASP A 11 -3.50 -3.29 -37.04
C ASP A 11 -4.26 -4.24 -37.97
N ASP A 12 -3.62 -5.27 -38.49
CA ASP A 12 -4.27 -6.36 -39.25
C ASP A 12 -5.34 -7.08 -38.40
N PHE A 13 -5.09 -7.27 -37.11
CA PHE A 13 -6.05 -7.89 -36.19
C PHE A 13 -7.22 -6.97 -35.82
N LYS A 14 -7.05 -5.66 -35.89
CA LYS A 14 -8.13 -4.67 -35.71
C LYS A 14 -9.01 -4.51 -36.95
N ASP A 15 -8.51 -4.86 -38.11
CA ASP A 15 -9.26 -4.74 -39.36
C ASP A 15 -10.24 -5.92 -39.52
N SER A 16 -11.52 -5.65 -39.33
CA SER A 16 -12.59 -6.67 -39.48
C SER A 16 -12.68 -7.29 -40.85
N ALA A 17 -12.11 -6.67 -41.90
CA ALA A 17 -12.04 -7.21 -43.25
C ALA A 17 -10.83 -8.15 -43.47
N HIS A 18 -9.86 -8.12 -42.56
CA HIS A 18 -8.67 -8.94 -42.64
C HIS A 18 -8.95 -10.41 -42.21
N PRO A 19 -8.39 -11.42 -42.88
CA PRO A 19 -8.67 -12.83 -42.60
C PRO A 19 -8.06 -13.34 -41.27
N LEU A 20 -7.33 -12.52 -40.53
CA LEU A 20 -6.71 -12.86 -39.26
C LEU A 20 -7.78 -13.00 -38.17
N THR A 21 -8.09 -14.21 -37.75
CA THR A 21 -9.13 -14.53 -36.76
C THR A 21 -8.60 -14.96 -35.39
N ILE A 22 -7.32 -15.27 -35.30
CA ILE A 22 -6.67 -15.73 -34.02
C ILE A 22 -5.39 -14.92 -33.85
N ALA A 23 -5.27 -14.32 -32.68
CA ALA A 23 -4.05 -13.64 -32.24
C ALA A 23 -3.51 -14.30 -30.96
N ILE A 24 -2.22 -14.65 -30.94
CA ILE A 24 -1.50 -15.19 -29.79
C ILE A 24 -0.48 -14.15 -29.33
N SER A 25 -0.53 -13.81 -28.06
CA SER A 25 0.34 -12.78 -27.51
C SER A 25 0.86 -13.14 -26.13
N VAL A 26 2.05 -12.65 -25.81
CA VAL A 26 2.62 -12.65 -24.48
C VAL A 26 2.69 -11.17 -24.04
N ASP A 27 1.71 -10.71 -23.26
CA ASP A 27 1.59 -9.36 -22.69
C ASP A 27 1.24 -8.19 -23.64
N MET A 28 1.45 -8.30 -24.97
CA MET A 28 1.19 -7.18 -25.90
C MET A 28 -0.29 -6.84 -26.07
N LEU A 29 -1.18 -7.82 -25.99
CA LEU A 29 -2.62 -7.62 -26.13
C LEU A 29 -3.30 -7.23 -24.78
N ASP A 30 -2.55 -7.14 -23.71
CA ASP A 30 -3.08 -6.82 -22.37
C ASP A 30 -3.54 -5.36 -22.28
N THR A 31 -2.91 -4.45 -23.02
CA THR A 31 -3.21 -3.01 -22.99
C THR A 31 -3.35 -2.40 -24.40
N GLY A 32 -4.21 -1.40 -24.54
CA GLY A 32 -4.24 -0.51 -25.70
C GLY A 32 -4.89 -1.05 -26.98
N ILE A 33 -5.37 -2.30 -27.05
CA ILE A 33 -6.01 -2.86 -28.23
C ILE A 33 -7.53 -2.88 -28.07
N ASP A 34 -8.24 -2.34 -29.03
CA ASP A 34 -9.69 -2.33 -29.06
C ASP A 34 -10.20 -3.11 -30.28
N VAL A 35 -10.66 -4.34 -30.07
CA VAL A 35 -11.24 -5.23 -31.10
C VAL A 35 -12.57 -5.74 -30.56
N PRO A 36 -13.69 -5.08 -30.92
CA PRO A 36 -15.02 -5.45 -30.45
C PRO A 36 -15.46 -6.87 -30.82
N GLU A 37 -14.91 -7.40 -31.92
CA GLU A 37 -15.22 -8.71 -32.51
C GLU A 37 -14.71 -9.91 -31.67
N VAL A 38 -13.85 -9.68 -30.67
CA VAL A 38 -13.30 -10.76 -29.82
C VAL A 38 -14.42 -11.48 -29.07
N VAL A 39 -14.65 -12.75 -29.38
CA VAL A 39 -15.67 -13.62 -28.76
C VAL A 39 -15.08 -14.74 -27.92
N ASN A 40 -13.79 -15.03 -28.06
CA ASN A 40 -13.09 -16.05 -27.31
C ASN A 40 -11.80 -15.47 -26.73
N LEU A 41 -11.59 -15.69 -25.44
CA LEU A 41 -10.34 -15.42 -24.72
C LEU A 41 -9.77 -16.74 -24.20
N VAL A 42 -8.50 -16.99 -24.48
CA VAL A 42 -7.82 -18.21 -24.02
C VAL A 42 -6.66 -17.82 -23.11
N PHE A 43 -6.74 -18.19 -21.85
CA PHE A 43 -5.69 -17.99 -20.86
C PHE A 43 -4.80 -19.23 -20.81
N ALA A 44 -3.71 -19.21 -21.61
CA ALA A 44 -2.77 -20.33 -21.74
C ALA A 44 -1.56 -20.23 -20.80
N LYS A 45 -1.58 -19.32 -19.82
CA LYS A 45 -0.53 -19.16 -18.81
C LYS A 45 -1.12 -18.71 -17.45
N PRO A 46 -0.41 -18.95 -16.34
CA PRO A 46 -0.84 -18.39 -15.04
C PRO A 46 -0.71 -16.86 -15.05
N ILE A 47 -1.74 -16.18 -14.60
CA ILE A 47 -1.79 -14.72 -14.44
C ILE A 47 -1.63 -14.43 -12.95
N LYS A 48 -0.63 -13.62 -12.58
CA LYS A 48 -0.35 -13.29 -11.17
C LYS A 48 -0.84 -11.90 -10.75
N SER A 49 -1.18 -11.05 -11.74
CA SER A 49 -1.64 -9.68 -11.50
C SER A 49 -3.15 -9.58 -11.68
N HIS A 50 -3.86 -9.20 -10.63
CA HIS A 50 -5.31 -8.98 -10.64
C HIS A 50 -5.72 -7.92 -11.69
N VAL A 51 -4.97 -6.81 -11.77
CA VAL A 51 -5.23 -5.74 -12.74
C VAL A 51 -5.12 -6.28 -14.17
N LYS A 52 -4.06 -7.04 -14.50
CA LYS A 52 -3.91 -7.67 -15.82
C LYS A 52 -5.03 -8.64 -16.14
N PHE A 53 -5.42 -9.47 -15.17
CA PHE A 53 -6.51 -10.43 -15.33
C PHE A 53 -7.80 -9.74 -15.77
N TRP A 54 -8.20 -8.69 -15.09
CA TRP A 54 -9.41 -7.93 -15.44
C TRP A 54 -9.27 -7.12 -16.72
N GLN A 55 -8.09 -6.59 -17.02
CA GLN A 55 -7.82 -5.94 -18.31
C GLN A 55 -7.98 -6.92 -19.50
N MET A 56 -7.51 -8.14 -19.34
CA MET A 56 -7.65 -9.19 -20.37
C MET A 56 -9.12 -9.59 -20.55
N ILE A 57 -9.87 -9.79 -19.45
CA ILE A 57 -11.32 -10.04 -19.50
C ILE A 57 -12.04 -8.89 -20.22
N GLY A 58 -11.66 -7.64 -19.92
CA GLY A 58 -12.22 -6.45 -20.55
C GLY A 58 -12.11 -6.42 -22.09
N ARG A 59 -11.21 -7.21 -22.69
CA ARG A 59 -11.14 -7.34 -24.15
C ARG A 59 -12.36 -8.05 -24.75
N GLY A 60 -12.94 -9.01 -24.03
CA GLY A 60 -14.13 -9.72 -24.45
C GLY A 60 -15.44 -8.98 -24.20
N THR A 61 -15.46 -7.99 -23.29
CA THR A 61 -16.71 -7.31 -22.90
C THR A 61 -17.22 -6.27 -23.91
N ARG A 62 -16.44 -5.94 -24.93
CA ARG A 62 -16.84 -4.95 -25.94
C ARG A 62 -18.06 -5.44 -26.73
N LEU A 63 -19.02 -4.54 -26.95
CA LEU A 63 -20.20 -4.81 -27.75
C LEU A 63 -19.88 -4.71 -29.24
N CYS A 64 -20.40 -5.63 -30.06
CA CYS A 64 -20.28 -5.59 -31.48
C CYS A 64 -21.63 -5.87 -32.14
N LYS A 65 -22.14 -4.89 -32.88
CA LYS A 65 -23.40 -5.00 -33.60
C LYS A 65 -23.21 -5.85 -34.87
N ASN A 66 -24.22 -6.66 -35.19
CA ASN A 66 -24.25 -7.48 -36.43
C ASN A 66 -23.05 -8.43 -36.61
N LEU A 67 -22.34 -8.79 -35.53
CA LEU A 67 -21.14 -9.64 -35.62
C LEU A 67 -21.43 -10.99 -36.30
N PHE A 68 -22.60 -11.56 -36.04
CA PHE A 68 -23.03 -12.87 -36.59
C PHE A 68 -24.05 -12.74 -37.71
N GLY A 69 -24.13 -11.57 -38.37
CA GLY A 69 -25.06 -11.26 -39.41
C GLY A 69 -26.09 -10.19 -39.01
N LEU A 70 -26.87 -9.72 -39.99
CA LEU A 70 -27.82 -8.61 -39.78
C LEU A 70 -28.78 -8.89 -38.63
N GLY A 71 -28.82 -7.99 -37.64
CA GLY A 71 -29.63 -8.09 -36.43
C GLY A 71 -29.11 -9.14 -35.40
N LYS A 72 -27.92 -9.72 -35.61
CA LYS A 72 -27.32 -10.69 -34.71
C LYS A 72 -26.08 -10.09 -34.03
N ASP A 73 -26.32 -9.36 -32.95
CA ASP A 73 -25.28 -8.71 -32.17
C ASP A 73 -24.52 -9.68 -31.29
N LYS A 74 -23.28 -9.34 -30.94
CA LYS A 74 -22.53 -10.03 -29.89
C LYS A 74 -23.19 -9.79 -28.54
N LYS A 75 -23.68 -10.86 -27.91
CA LYS A 75 -24.36 -10.82 -26.60
C LYS A 75 -23.49 -11.36 -25.45
N SER A 76 -22.48 -12.17 -25.77
CA SER A 76 -21.60 -12.82 -24.83
C SER A 76 -20.26 -13.13 -25.46
N PHE A 77 -19.31 -13.50 -24.64
CA PHE A 77 -18.02 -14.04 -25.06
C PHE A 77 -17.66 -15.22 -24.13
N TYR A 78 -16.72 -16.04 -24.56
CA TYR A 78 -16.27 -17.19 -23.81
C TYR A 78 -14.85 -16.99 -23.34
N ILE A 79 -14.53 -17.55 -22.15
CA ILE A 79 -13.19 -17.58 -21.59
C ILE A 79 -12.80 -19.05 -21.38
N PHE A 80 -11.67 -19.43 -21.97
CA PHE A 80 -11.06 -20.75 -21.78
C PHE A 80 -9.84 -20.58 -20.87
N ASP A 81 -9.96 -20.98 -19.62
CA ASP A 81 -8.92 -20.84 -18.61
C ASP A 81 -8.23 -22.18 -18.36
N HIS A 82 -7.03 -22.33 -18.93
CA HIS A 82 -6.23 -23.55 -18.80
C HIS A 82 -5.36 -23.60 -17.54
N TRP A 83 -5.33 -22.53 -16.75
CA TRP A 83 -4.43 -22.40 -15.59
C TRP A 83 -5.15 -22.05 -14.29
N GLN A 84 -6.47 -22.26 -14.25
CA GLN A 84 -7.29 -21.99 -13.05
C GLN A 84 -7.12 -20.57 -12.51
N ASN A 85 -6.95 -19.58 -13.42
CA ASN A 85 -6.77 -18.20 -13.03
C ASN A 85 -8.01 -17.65 -12.30
N PHE A 86 -9.22 -18.05 -12.72
CA PHE A 86 -10.45 -17.70 -12.01
C PHE A 86 -10.49 -18.27 -10.59
N GLU A 87 -10.10 -19.52 -10.41
CA GLU A 87 -10.04 -20.14 -9.09
C GLU A 87 -8.98 -19.45 -8.21
N TYR A 88 -7.79 -19.18 -8.76
CA TYR A 88 -6.73 -18.44 -8.07
C TYR A 88 -7.17 -17.05 -7.61
N PHE A 89 -7.91 -16.31 -8.44
CA PHE A 89 -8.39 -14.97 -8.07
C PHE A 89 -9.64 -15.03 -7.21
N ASN A 90 -10.54 -16.02 -7.36
CA ASN A 90 -11.70 -16.22 -6.50
C ASN A 90 -11.29 -16.62 -5.08
N GLN A 91 -10.33 -17.53 -4.93
CA GLN A 91 -9.80 -17.90 -3.59
C GLN A 91 -9.15 -16.73 -2.88
N ARG A 92 -8.60 -15.75 -3.63
CA ARG A 92 -8.03 -14.51 -3.08
C ARG A 92 -9.02 -13.36 -2.99
N TYR A 93 -10.20 -13.49 -3.57
CA TYR A 93 -11.22 -12.44 -3.54
C TYR A 93 -11.82 -12.27 -2.15
N ASP A 94 -11.88 -13.33 -1.35
CA ASP A 94 -12.25 -13.26 0.07
C ASP A 94 -11.14 -12.64 0.93
N GLU A 95 -9.88 -12.61 0.44
CA GLU A 95 -8.74 -12.02 1.15
C GLU A 95 -8.29 -10.65 0.62
N ALA A 96 -8.73 -10.26 -0.57
CA ALA A 96 -8.28 -9.03 -1.21
C ALA A 96 -9.34 -8.44 -2.16
N GLU A 97 -10.31 -7.71 -1.61
CA GLU A 97 -10.52 -6.45 -2.27
C GLU A 97 -9.13 -5.81 -2.42
N PRO A 98 -8.69 -5.32 -3.60
CA PRO A 98 -7.59 -4.40 -3.67
C PRO A 98 -8.07 -3.15 -2.95
N LYS A 99 -7.96 -3.12 -1.64
CA LYS A 99 -7.88 -1.86 -0.91
C LYS A 99 -6.78 -1.14 -1.66
N GLN A 100 -7.16 -0.12 -2.43
CA GLN A 100 -6.17 0.80 -2.98
C GLN A 100 -5.22 1.04 -1.83
N SER A 101 -4.00 0.50 -1.93
CA SER A 101 -3.12 0.48 -0.77
C SER A 101 -2.85 1.93 -0.48
N LYS A 102 -3.44 2.43 0.60
CA LYS A 102 -3.31 3.82 0.99
C LYS A 102 -1.84 4.20 0.92
N PRO A 103 -1.50 5.38 0.43
CA PRO A 103 -0.11 5.84 0.38
C PRO A 103 0.60 5.65 1.72
N LEU A 104 1.89 5.32 1.70
CA LEU A 104 2.64 4.99 2.92
C LEU A 104 2.48 6.06 4.02
N MET A 105 2.61 7.33 3.66
CA MET A 105 2.49 8.44 4.62
C MET A 105 1.08 8.56 5.21
N GLN A 106 0.05 8.28 4.44
CA GLN A 106 -1.31 8.21 4.95
C GLN A 106 -1.44 7.07 5.98
N ARG A 107 -0.91 5.89 5.68
CA ARG A 107 -0.91 4.74 6.61
C ARG A 107 -0.14 5.03 7.89
N VAL A 108 1.03 5.66 7.79
CA VAL A 108 1.82 6.08 8.97
C VAL A 108 1.04 7.07 9.82
N PHE A 109 0.38 8.03 9.20
CA PHE A 109 -0.42 9.04 9.92
C PHE A 109 -1.64 8.42 10.61
N GLU A 110 -2.37 7.55 9.91
CA GLU A 110 -3.50 6.81 10.48
C GLU A 110 -3.07 5.92 11.65
N ALA A 111 -1.95 5.18 11.53
CA ALA A 111 -1.42 4.37 12.61
C ALA A 111 -1.03 5.21 13.85
N ARG A 112 -0.58 6.45 13.65
CA ARG A 112 -0.32 7.38 14.78
C ARG A 112 -1.61 7.86 15.44
N ILE A 113 -2.67 8.11 14.66
CA ILE A 113 -3.99 8.42 15.23
C ILE A 113 -4.48 7.25 16.06
N ASP A 114 -4.36 6.01 15.54
CA ASP A 114 -4.75 4.79 16.25
C ASP A 114 -3.94 4.59 17.54
N LEU A 115 -2.63 4.88 17.49
CA LEU A 115 -1.76 4.81 18.66
C LEU A 115 -2.15 5.85 19.73
N ALA A 116 -2.41 7.10 19.33
CA ALA A 116 -2.84 8.15 20.25
C ALA A 116 -4.17 7.80 20.92
N GLU A 117 -5.14 7.33 20.13
CA GLU A 117 -6.45 6.90 20.64
C GLU A 117 -6.33 5.70 21.59
N THR A 118 -5.52 4.70 21.24
CA THR A 118 -5.23 3.54 22.07
C THR A 118 -4.54 3.95 23.40
N ALA A 119 -3.54 4.82 23.31
CA ALA A 119 -2.82 5.31 24.48
C ALA A 119 -3.72 6.11 25.42
N LEU A 120 -4.58 6.97 24.87
CA LEU A 120 -5.53 7.75 25.67
C LEU A 120 -6.55 6.86 26.37
N ASN A 121 -7.14 5.91 25.65
CA ASN A 121 -8.14 4.99 26.20
C ASN A 121 -7.56 4.06 27.30
N ASN A 122 -6.27 3.75 27.23
CA ASN A 122 -5.56 2.93 28.23
C ASN A 122 -4.75 3.76 29.24
N GLN A 123 -4.92 5.09 29.27
CA GLN A 123 -4.27 6.02 30.21
C GLN A 123 -2.74 6.01 30.17
N VAL A 124 -2.14 5.69 29.01
CA VAL A 124 -0.69 5.70 28.79
C VAL A 124 -0.28 7.09 28.30
N LEU A 125 -0.34 8.08 29.18
CA LEU A 125 -0.26 9.50 28.83
C LEU A 125 1.06 9.90 28.15
N ASN A 126 2.19 9.32 28.55
CA ASN A 126 3.48 9.60 27.93
C ASN A 126 3.52 9.17 26.44
N VAL A 127 2.88 8.05 26.09
CA VAL A 127 2.75 7.60 24.68
C VAL A 127 1.82 8.53 23.93
N PHE A 128 0.71 8.92 24.54
CA PHE A 128 -0.22 9.89 23.96
C PHE A 128 0.46 11.22 23.64
N GLU A 129 1.25 11.77 24.56
CA GLU A 129 1.93 13.04 24.39
C GLU A 129 2.89 13.03 23.21
N PHE A 130 3.84 12.08 23.15
CA PHE A 130 4.77 12.06 22.01
C PHE A 130 4.10 11.73 20.69
N THR A 131 3.02 10.96 20.71
CA THR A 131 2.28 10.62 19.49
C THR A 131 1.51 11.83 18.94
N THR A 132 0.87 12.62 19.80
CA THR A 132 0.21 13.86 19.39
C THR A 132 1.20 14.90 18.88
N GLU A 133 2.41 14.97 19.43
CA GLU A 133 3.49 15.80 18.88
C GLU A 133 3.90 15.36 17.46
N TRP A 134 3.94 14.04 17.20
CA TRP A 134 4.22 13.53 15.86
C TRP A 134 3.11 13.86 14.87
N ILE A 135 1.85 13.72 15.29
CA ILE A 135 0.69 14.12 14.49
C ILE A 135 0.78 15.61 14.16
N ASN A 136 1.07 16.46 15.15
CA ASN A 136 1.22 17.89 14.95
C ASN A 136 2.33 18.23 13.94
N LYS A 137 3.53 17.65 14.11
CA LYS A 137 4.65 17.84 13.18
C LYS A 137 4.28 17.44 11.75
N ALA A 138 3.55 16.34 11.58
CA ALA A 138 3.11 15.88 10.27
C ALA A 138 2.10 16.87 9.64
N ILE A 139 1.14 17.41 10.40
CA ILE A 139 0.19 18.42 9.92
C ILE A 139 0.92 19.70 9.51
N CYS A 140 1.86 20.16 10.33
CA CYS A 140 2.65 21.38 10.06
C CYS A 140 3.58 21.22 8.85
N SER A 141 3.97 19.98 8.49
CA SER A 141 4.80 19.73 7.29
C SER A 141 4.03 19.78 5.97
N LEU A 142 2.70 19.85 6.00
CA LEU A 142 1.88 19.98 4.79
C LEU A 142 2.05 21.38 4.19
N GLU A 143 2.61 21.42 2.98
CA GLU A 143 2.87 22.66 2.25
C GLU A 143 1.56 23.30 1.78
N GLU A 144 1.33 24.56 2.18
CA GLU A 144 0.14 25.34 1.78
C GLU A 144 0.17 25.77 0.30
N THR A 145 1.26 25.48 -0.42
CA THR A 145 1.39 25.68 -1.86
C THR A 145 0.60 24.63 -2.66
N SER A 146 0.36 23.46 -2.10
CA SER A 146 -0.43 22.39 -2.72
C SER A 146 -1.91 22.76 -2.80
N ILE A 147 -2.53 22.59 -3.97
CA ILE A 147 -3.97 22.83 -4.20
C ILE A 147 -4.82 22.03 -3.21
N SER A 148 -4.52 20.73 -3.05
CA SER A 148 -5.27 19.85 -2.15
C SER A 148 -5.20 20.30 -0.68
N VAL A 149 -4.05 20.81 -0.23
CA VAL A 149 -3.90 21.36 1.12
C VAL A 149 -4.65 22.68 1.26
N ARG A 150 -4.64 23.52 0.21
CA ARG A 150 -5.39 24.80 0.20
C ARG A 150 -6.91 24.60 0.25
N GLU A 151 -7.43 23.57 -0.38
CA GLU A 151 -8.85 23.24 -0.30
C GLU A 151 -9.29 22.84 1.12
N LYS A 152 -8.37 22.29 1.92
CA LYS A 152 -8.59 21.84 3.30
C LYS A 152 -7.92 22.73 4.35
N TRP A 153 -7.62 23.99 4.02
CA TRP A 153 -6.88 24.86 4.91
C TRP A 153 -7.58 25.14 6.24
N ARG A 154 -8.93 25.17 6.23
CA ARG A 154 -9.73 25.41 7.45
C ARG A 154 -9.62 24.25 8.41
N GLU A 155 -9.77 23.05 7.89
CA GLU A 155 -9.65 21.79 8.63
C GLU A 155 -8.22 21.63 9.16
N LYS A 156 -7.20 21.88 8.34
CA LYS A 156 -5.79 21.89 8.77
C LYS A 156 -5.59 22.85 9.93
N ARG A 157 -6.00 24.10 9.80
CA ARG A 157 -5.84 25.11 10.86
C ARG A 157 -6.62 24.80 12.13
N SER A 158 -7.73 24.10 12.04
CA SER A 158 -8.50 23.71 13.22
C SER A 158 -7.79 22.68 14.07
N VAL A 159 -6.97 21.78 13.47
CA VAL A 159 -6.30 20.67 14.15
C VAL A 159 -4.78 20.83 14.27
N GLU A 160 -4.16 21.86 13.69
CA GLU A 160 -2.72 22.09 13.80
C GLU A 160 -2.28 22.64 15.16
N LYS A 161 -3.24 23.08 15.99
CA LYS A 161 -2.94 23.64 17.31
C LYS A 161 -2.67 22.54 18.32
N PRO A 162 -1.52 22.57 19.03
CA PRO A 162 -1.17 21.54 20.00
C PRO A 162 -2.24 21.33 21.08
N GLU A 163 -2.95 22.39 21.49
CA GLU A 163 -3.99 22.31 22.50
C GLU A 163 -5.19 21.47 22.05
N VAL A 164 -5.56 21.56 20.76
CA VAL A 164 -6.65 20.78 20.17
C VAL A 164 -6.27 19.32 20.09
N LEU A 165 -5.02 19.03 19.71
CA LEU A 165 -4.52 17.65 19.68
C LEU A 165 -4.39 17.02 21.06
N ARG A 166 -4.06 17.81 22.09
CA ARG A 166 -4.04 17.31 23.48
C ARG A 166 -5.43 16.97 24.02
N GLN A 167 -6.47 17.68 23.58
CA GLN A 167 -7.84 17.36 23.95
C GLN A 167 -8.35 16.09 23.26
N PHE A 168 -7.85 15.80 22.07
CA PHE A 168 -8.17 14.64 21.22
C PHE A 168 -9.67 14.31 21.15
N ALA A 169 -10.50 15.36 21.01
CA ALA A 169 -11.95 15.21 20.95
C ALA A 169 -12.38 14.34 19.74
N PRO A 170 -13.51 13.60 19.82
CA PRO A 170 -13.98 12.78 18.71
C PRO A 170 -14.10 13.52 17.37
N THR A 171 -14.51 14.80 17.40
CA THR A 171 -14.55 15.67 16.23
C THR A 171 -13.16 15.95 15.64
N THR A 172 -12.15 16.09 16.50
CA THR A 172 -10.75 16.26 16.07
C THR A 172 -10.26 14.98 15.37
N VAL A 173 -10.51 13.82 15.96
CA VAL A 173 -10.15 12.52 15.38
C VAL A 173 -10.82 12.31 14.03
N ASP A 174 -12.10 12.65 13.90
CA ASP A 174 -12.83 12.57 12.63
C ASP A 174 -12.18 13.45 11.55
N ILE A 175 -11.87 14.70 11.85
CA ILE A 175 -11.17 15.60 10.92
C ILE A 175 -9.81 15.04 10.52
N LEU A 176 -9.02 14.53 11.48
CA LEU A 176 -7.73 13.92 11.20
C LEU A 176 -7.83 12.74 10.23
N ARG A 177 -8.82 11.85 10.43
CA ARG A 177 -9.01 10.67 9.59
C ARG A 177 -9.60 10.99 8.21
N THR A 178 -10.63 11.85 8.16
CA THR A 178 -11.41 12.06 6.92
C THR A 178 -10.86 13.19 6.06
N GLN A 179 -10.26 14.24 6.66
CA GLN A 179 -9.82 15.42 5.92
C GLN A 179 -8.29 15.52 5.79
N ILE A 180 -7.54 15.14 6.84
CA ILE A 180 -6.09 15.36 6.88
C ILE A 180 -5.29 14.14 6.43
N ALA A 181 -5.70 12.91 6.81
CA ALA A 181 -4.94 11.70 6.49
C ALA A 181 -4.66 11.53 4.98
N GLY A 182 -5.65 11.84 4.13
CA GLY A 182 -5.49 11.80 2.67
C GLY A 182 -4.48 12.80 2.12
N LEU A 183 -4.25 13.93 2.80
CA LEU A 183 -3.27 14.94 2.38
C LEU A 183 -1.83 14.47 2.59
N MET A 184 -1.59 13.53 3.49
CA MET A 184 -0.25 13.01 3.79
C MET A 184 0.42 12.35 2.57
N GLN A 185 -0.32 11.93 1.55
CA GLN A 185 0.25 11.41 0.30
C GLN A 185 1.17 12.41 -0.42
N TRP A 186 1.00 13.71 -0.16
CA TRP A 186 1.77 14.78 -0.78
C TRP A 186 3.06 15.13 -0.03
N VAL A 187 3.29 14.52 1.13
CA VAL A 187 4.54 14.68 1.88
C VAL A 187 5.68 14.04 1.10
N ASN A 188 6.72 14.81 0.83
CA ASN A 188 7.89 14.31 0.10
C ASN A 188 8.72 13.37 0.99
N ILE A 189 8.78 12.10 0.60
CA ILE A 189 9.52 11.04 1.32
C ILE A 189 10.68 10.45 0.51
N ARG A 190 11.18 11.17 -0.50
CA ARG A 190 12.25 10.68 -1.36
C ARG A 190 13.47 10.24 -0.54
N GLY A 191 13.86 8.97 -0.72
CA GLY A 191 15.00 8.37 -0.01
C GLY A 191 14.69 7.87 1.42
N GLU A 192 13.52 8.19 1.99
CA GLU A 192 13.15 7.82 3.35
C GLU A 192 12.07 6.73 3.45
N GLY A 193 11.64 6.15 2.35
CA GLY A 193 10.56 5.14 2.34
C GLY A 193 10.77 4.00 3.33
N HIS A 194 12.00 3.47 3.43
CA HIS A 194 12.34 2.43 4.41
C HIS A 194 12.15 2.88 5.86
N ALA A 195 12.52 4.12 6.17
CA ALA A 195 12.35 4.69 7.51
C ALA A 195 10.87 4.82 7.89
N TYR A 196 10.01 5.24 6.96
CA TYR A 196 8.57 5.32 7.20
C TYR A 196 7.88 3.96 7.28
N HIS A 197 8.34 2.95 6.53
CA HIS A 197 7.88 1.58 6.74
C HIS A 197 8.23 1.06 8.13
N PHE A 198 9.42 1.39 8.62
CA PHE A 198 9.83 1.06 9.98
C PHE A 198 8.99 1.83 11.02
N ASP A 199 8.75 3.12 10.83
CA ASP A 199 7.87 3.93 11.69
C ASP A 199 6.48 3.30 11.78
N LEU A 200 5.90 2.85 10.66
CA LEU A 200 4.61 2.16 10.62
C LEU A 200 4.63 0.85 11.40
N LEU A 201 5.67 0.04 11.20
CA LEU A 201 5.84 -1.23 11.91
C LEU A 201 5.93 -1.02 13.43
N ILE A 202 6.72 -0.06 13.87
CA ILE A 202 6.87 0.27 15.29
C ILE A 202 5.55 0.81 15.87
N SER A 203 4.85 1.73 15.18
CA SER A 203 3.57 2.25 15.66
C SER A 203 2.52 1.15 15.87
N ASN A 204 2.44 0.20 14.93
CA ASN A 204 1.54 -0.95 15.07
C ASN A 204 1.96 -1.86 16.24
N THR A 205 3.27 -2.06 16.44
CA THR A 205 3.78 -2.84 17.58
C THR A 205 3.48 -2.15 18.91
N GLN A 206 3.58 -0.81 18.97
CA GLN A 206 3.22 -0.03 20.16
C GLN A 206 1.73 -0.16 20.49
N ILE A 207 0.86 -0.16 19.49
CA ILE A 207 -0.57 -0.41 19.69
C ILE A 207 -0.79 -1.80 20.30
N GLU A 208 -0.11 -2.83 19.79
CA GLU A 208 -0.22 -4.19 20.29
C GLU A 208 0.28 -4.34 21.71
N THR A 209 1.39 -3.69 22.09
CA THR A 209 1.89 -3.72 23.48
C THR A 209 0.94 -3.07 24.48
N ILE A 210 0.09 -2.13 24.02
CA ILE A 210 -0.91 -1.47 24.88
C ILE A 210 -2.21 -2.29 24.95
N LYS A 211 -2.63 -2.90 23.81
CA LYS A 211 -3.87 -3.67 23.72
C LYS A 211 -3.75 -5.10 24.24
N ASP A 212 -2.54 -5.65 24.24
CA ASP A 212 -2.24 -7.05 24.60
C ASP A 212 -3.15 -8.07 23.88
N SER A 213 -3.28 -7.90 22.56
CA SER A 213 -4.19 -8.73 21.73
C SER A 213 -3.61 -10.10 21.36
N GLY A 214 -2.38 -10.41 21.76
CA GLY A 214 -1.68 -11.65 21.49
C GLY A 214 -0.93 -11.69 20.14
N LEU A 215 -0.90 -10.59 19.38
CA LEU A 215 -0.18 -10.49 18.11
C LEU A 215 1.25 -9.98 18.22
N LEU A 216 1.73 -9.75 19.45
CA LEU A 216 3.06 -9.17 19.71
C LEU A 216 4.19 -10.02 19.12
N ASP A 217 4.08 -11.35 19.17
CA ASP A 217 5.11 -12.25 18.62
C ASP A 217 5.27 -12.14 17.11
N ASP A 218 4.19 -11.89 16.38
CA ASP A 218 4.23 -11.65 14.93
C ASP A 218 4.98 -10.36 14.59
N PHE A 219 4.71 -9.28 15.34
CA PHE A 219 5.41 -8.01 15.17
C PHE A 219 6.87 -8.10 15.60
N LYS A 220 7.17 -8.80 16.70
CA LYS A 220 8.53 -9.13 17.13
C LYS A 220 9.29 -9.82 15.99
N GLY A 221 8.70 -10.86 15.41
CA GLY A 221 9.32 -11.59 14.29
C GLY A 221 9.65 -10.70 13.11
N LYS A 222 8.74 -9.81 12.72
CA LYS A 222 8.93 -8.83 11.63
C LYS A 222 10.07 -7.85 11.94
N ILE A 223 10.13 -7.31 13.16
CA ILE A 223 11.18 -6.37 13.57
C ILE A 223 12.53 -7.08 13.60
N ILE A 224 12.65 -8.26 14.22
CA ILE A 224 13.90 -9.03 14.30
C ILE A 224 14.39 -9.40 12.90
N ASN A 225 13.49 -9.85 12.02
CA ASN A 225 13.85 -10.17 10.63
C ASN A 225 14.41 -8.93 9.91
N LEU A 226 13.74 -7.78 10.04
CA LEU A 226 14.18 -6.53 9.42
C LEU A 226 15.57 -6.11 9.89
N ILE A 227 15.81 -6.05 11.21
CA ILE A 227 17.10 -5.62 11.76
C ILE A 227 18.23 -6.64 11.52
N THR A 228 17.89 -7.91 11.29
CA THR A 228 18.89 -8.95 10.99
C THR A 228 19.50 -8.75 9.60
N GLN A 229 18.80 -8.12 8.68
CA GLN A 229 19.27 -7.81 7.34
C GLN A 229 20.23 -6.60 7.30
N LEU A 230 20.42 -5.90 8.41
CA LEU A 230 21.32 -4.74 8.47
C LEU A 230 22.78 -5.17 8.26
N PRO A 231 23.53 -4.53 7.34
CA PRO A 231 24.91 -4.86 7.03
C PRO A 231 25.85 -4.34 8.13
N MET A 232 26.26 -5.22 9.06
CA MET A 232 27.07 -4.90 10.23
C MET A 232 28.49 -4.38 9.89
N HIS A 233 28.93 -4.52 8.62
CA HIS A 233 30.23 -3.99 8.18
C HIS A 233 30.23 -2.48 7.95
N LEU A 234 29.03 -1.84 7.83
CA LEU A 234 28.92 -0.40 7.66
C LEU A 234 29.04 0.33 9.01
N ASN A 235 29.85 1.38 9.06
CA ASN A 235 30.10 2.16 10.28
C ASN A 235 28.80 2.64 10.97
N PRO A 236 27.82 3.27 10.27
CA PRO A 236 26.60 3.73 10.93
C PRO A 236 25.78 2.60 11.56
N VAL A 237 25.83 1.39 10.98
CA VAL A 237 25.16 0.21 11.52
C VAL A 237 25.92 -0.36 12.71
N ARG A 238 27.26 -0.41 12.61
CA ARG A 238 28.13 -0.88 13.67
C ARG A 238 28.03 -0.04 14.94
N GLU A 239 27.88 1.28 14.83
CA GLU A 239 27.66 2.19 15.96
C GLU A 239 26.37 1.88 16.74
N LYS A 240 25.37 1.26 16.10
CA LYS A 240 24.11 0.84 16.69
C LYS A 240 24.09 -0.63 17.11
N SER A 241 25.24 -1.32 17.11
CA SER A 241 25.35 -2.76 17.39
C SER A 241 24.77 -3.18 18.73
N GLU A 242 24.93 -2.37 19.77
CA GLU A 242 24.39 -2.66 21.11
C GLU A 242 22.86 -2.61 21.13
N VAL A 243 22.26 -1.62 20.45
CA VAL A 243 20.79 -1.51 20.32
C VAL A 243 20.27 -2.69 19.49
N ILE A 244 20.95 -3.04 18.40
CA ILE A 244 20.58 -4.18 17.55
C ILE A 244 20.63 -5.50 18.36
N LYS A 245 21.67 -5.72 19.17
CA LYS A 245 21.78 -6.89 20.05
C LYS A 245 20.66 -6.91 21.09
N LYS A 246 20.39 -5.76 21.73
CA LYS A 246 19.31 -5.60 22.71
C LYS A 246 17.95 -6.01 22.13
N VAL A 247 17.61 -5.53 20.94
CA VAL A 247 16.32 -5.83 20.29
C VAL A 247 16.22 -7.29 19.87
N LYS A 248 17.33 -7.96 19.59
CA LYS A 248 17.36 -9.40 19.26
C LYS A 248 17.26 -10.30 20.50
N SER A 249 17.49 -9.78 21.71
CA SER A 249 17.40 -10.56 22.94
C SER A 249 15.96 -10.82 23.36
N ASN A 250 15.69 -12.00 23.94
CA ASN A 250 14.38 -12.31 24.50
C ASN A 250 14.04 -11.44 25.70
N ASP A 251 15.04 -11.05 26.50
CA ASP A 251 14.85 -10.22 27.69
C ASP A 251 14.21 -8.86 27.37
N PHE A 252 14.57 -8.27 26.23
CA PHE A 252 13.94 -7.04 25.77
C PHE A 252 12.43 -7.23 25.56
N TRP A 253 12.03 -8.31 24.91
CA TRP A 253 10.63 -8.56 24.56
C TRP A 253 9.78 -9.00 25.76
N THR A 254 10.38 -9.60 26.78
CA THR A 254 9.68 -9.96 28.03
C THR A 254 9.21 -8.72 28.79
N SER A 255 9.91 -7.58 28.64
CA SER A 255 9.61 -6.34 29.37
C SER A 255 9.36 -5.16 28.42
N VAL A 256 9.01 -5.44 27.15
CA VAL A 256 8.79 -4.41 26.15
C VAL A 256 7.53 -3.60 26.47
N ASP A 257 7.62 -2.30 26.24
CA ASP A 257 6.50 -1.36 26.30
C ASP A 257 6.58 -0.37 25.13
N ALA A 258 5.54 0.44 24.95
CA ALA A 258 5.46 1.38 23.84
C ALA A 258 6.53 2.48 23.89
N VAL A 259 7.05 2.83 25.06
CA VAL A 259 8.12 3.83 25.24
C VAL A 259 9.47 3.25 24.78
N LYS A 260 9.79 2.03 25.20
CA LYS A 260 11.01 1.33 24.76
C LYS A 260 11.02 1.13 23.25
N LEU A 261 9.86 0.85 22.65
CA LEU A 261 9.74 0.76 21.19
C LEU A 261 10.00 2.11 20.50
N GLU A 262 9.57 3.23 21.10
CA GLU A 262 9.88 4.56 20.57
C GLU A 262 11.38 4.87 20.64
N GLU A 263 12.06 4.47 21.72
CA GLU A 263 13.52 4.57 21.83
C GLU A 263 14.22 3.79 20.70
N ILE A 264 13.81 2.53 20.47
CA ILE A 264 14.31 1.70 19.38
C ILE A 264 14.06 2.36 18.03
N ARG A 265 12.90 2.92 17.82
CA ARG A 265 12.56 3.64 16.60
C ARG A 265 13.53 4.80 16.34
N LYS A 266 13.76 5.64 17.34
CA LYS A 266 14.68 6.78 17.24
C LYS A 266 16.11 6.35 16.92
N GLU A 267 16.58 5.28 17.57
CA GLU A 267 17.93 4.78 17.40
C GLU A 267 18.18 4.12 16.04
N LEU A 268 17.21 3.36 15.53
CA LEU A 268 17.41 2.52 14.34
C LEU A 268 16.85 3.13 13.04
N ARG A 269 15.88 4.06 13.11
CA ARG A 269 15.21 4.63 11.94
C ARG A 269 16.17 5.10 10.85
N GLY A 270 17.25 5.78 11.24
CA GLY A 270 18.22 6.34 10.30
C GLY A 270 19.09 5.33 9.57
N ILE A 271 19.21 4.11 10.10
CA ILE A 271 20.06 3.03 9.53
C ILE A 271 19.25 2.00 8.73
N ILE A 272 17.92 1.98 8.83
CA ILE A 272 17.07 1.04 8.09
C ILE A 272 17.24 1.16 6.56
N LYS A 273 17.60 2.33 6.06
CA LYS A 273 17.91 2.57 4.64
C LYS A 273 19.07 1.74 4.09
N TYR A 274 19.92 1.19 4.94
CA TYR A 274 21.07 0.36 4.54
C TYR A 274 20.73 -1.11 4.33
N ILE A 275 19.48 -1.52 4.58
CA ILE A 275 19.01 -2.88 4.27
C ILE A 275 19.07 -3.08 2.76
N PRO A 276 19.70 -4.16 2.27
CA PRO A 276 19.73 -4.49 0.85
C PRO A 276 18.30 -4.66 0.28
N LYS A 277 18.13 -4.26 -0.99
CA LYS A 277 16.85 -4.44 -1.70
C LYS A 277 16.65 -5.88 -2.13
#